data_3097b3b9fa0dadc380b78b62384e4ed7
#
_entry.id   3097b3b9fa0dadc380b78b62384e4ed7
#
_cell.length_a   1.000
_cell.length_b   1.000
_cell.length_c   1.000
_cell.angle_alpha   90.00
_cell.angle_beta   90.00
_cell.angle_gamma   90.00
#
_symmetry.space_group_name_H-M   'P 1'
#
loop_
_entity.id
_entity.type
_entity.pdbx_description
1 polymer ?
#
loop_
_entity_poly.entity_id
_entity_poly.type
_entity_poly.pdbx_seq_one_letter_code
_entity_poly.pdbx_strand_id
1 'polypeptide(L)'
;MDSGIRTPIEHVEEALVAADMAWWKLEFPSGALSFSQNKTDMLGYDFKEFIHYTQFTDLIHPDDYEVSMNAMRDHYEGRKEVYDVIYRIKTASGDYVTFHDKGRIVERTEQGFIVAGIVQKVVEN
;
A
#
# COMPACT_ATOMS: atom_id res chain seq x y z
N MET A 1 25.89 -5.74 -22.62
CA MET A 1 25.08 -6.86 -23.06
C MET A 1 24.19 -7.33 -21.95
N ASP A 2 22.92 -7.48 -22.26
CA ASP A 2 21.96 -7.95 -21.27
C ASP A 2 22.25 -9.43 -20.98
N SER A 3 22.50 -9.73 -19.72
CA SER A 3 22.79 -11.11 -19.29
C SER A 3 21.52 -11.92 -19.02
N GLY A 4 20.34 -11.29 -19.08
CA GLY A 4 19.10 -11.93 -18.68
C GLY A 4 18.91 -12.00 -17.17
N ILE A 5 19.82 -11.45 -16.38
CA ILE A 5 19.70 -11.38 -14.92
C ILE A 5 18.96 -10.11 -14.56
N ARG A 6 17.89 -10.25 -13.80
CA ARG A 6 17.10 -9.12 -13.34
C ARG A 6 17.79 -8.41 -12.17
N THR A 7 17.36 -7.17 -11.89
CA THR A 7 17.90 -6.37 -10.81
C THR A 7 17.50 -6.93 -9.44
N PRO A 8 18.24 -6.59 -8.37
CA PRO A 8 17.83 -6.95 -7.01
C PRO A 8 16.42 -6.50 -6.65
N ILE A 9 15.99 -5.33 -7.16
CA ILE A 9 14.63 -4.83 -6.91
C ILE A 9 13.59 -5.78 -7.52
N GLU A 10 13.82 -6.26 -8.74
CA GLU A 10 12.92 -7.22 -9.39
C GLU A 10 12.88 -8.55 -8.62
N HIS A 11 14.00 -8.98 -8.06
CA HIS A 11 14.03 -10.17 -7.23
C HIS A 11 13.22 -9.98 -5.94
N VAL A 12 13.31 -8.82 -5.33
CA VAL A 12 12.54 -8.49 -4.12
C VAL A 12 11.04 -8.45 -4.43
N GLU A 13 10.66 -7.88 -5.59
CA GLU A 13 9.26 -7.85 -5.99
C GLU A 13 8.68 -9.25 -6.13
N GLU A 14 9.43 -10.19 -6.71
CA GLU A 14 8.98 -11.58 -6.78
C GLU A 14 8.86 -12.24 -5.42
N ALA A 15 9.77 -11.93 -4.51
CA ALA A 15 9.70 -12.44 -3.15
C ALA A 15 8.45 -11.92 -2.43
N LEU A 16 8.10 -10.66 -2.65
CA LEU A 16 6.88 -10.09 -2.09
C LEU A 16 5.62 -10.80 -2.62
N VAL A 17 5.58 -11.06 -3.92
CA VAL A 17 4.46 -11.82 -4.52
C VAL A 17 4.33 -13.18 -3.86
N ALA A 18 5.45 -13.88 -3.67
CA ALA A 18 5.45 -15.20 -3.03
C ALA A 18 4.94 -15.14 -1.59
N ALA A 19 5.08 -14.00 -0.92
CA ALA A 19 4.67 -13.80 0.47
C ALA A 19 3.28 -13.15 0.60
N ASP A 20 2.55 -13.01 -0.51
CA ASP A 20 1.27 -12.28 -0.57
C ASP A 20 1.41 -10.84 -0.07
N MET A 21 2.48 -10.18 -0.48
CA MET A 21 2.81 -8.81 -0.15
C MET A 21 2.95 -7.95 -1.40
N ALA A 22 2.76 -6.64 -1.24
CA ALA A 22 2.96 -5.67 -2.30
C ALA A 22 3.58 -4.41 -1.72
N TRP A 23 4.43 -3.74 -2.49
CA TRP A 23 4.96 -2.45 -2.07
C TRP A 23 4.06 -1.33 -2.60
N TRP A 24 4.08 -0.17 -1.90
CA TRP A 24 3.39 1.04 -2.33
C TRP A 24 4.23 2.26 -1.98
N LYS A 25 4.04 3.31 -2.75
CA LYS A 25 4.68 4.61 -2.55
C LYS A 25 3.63 5.69 -2.78
N LEU A 26 3.62 6.68 -1.90
CA LEU A 26 2.61 7.72 -1.87
C LEU A 26 3.28 9.08 -1.73
N GLU A 27 2.92 10.03 -2.60
CA GLU A 27 3.45 11.37 -2.57
C GLU A 27 2.42 12.36 -2.05
N PHE A 28 2.85 13.26 -1.18
CA PHE A 28 2.03 14.35 -0.67
C PHE A 28 2.69 15.69 -1.00
N PRO A 29 1.94 16.74 -1.33
CA PRO A 29 0.48 16.85 -1.21
C PRO A 29 -0.33 16.27 -2.37
N SER A 30 0.28 15.83 -3.45
CA SER A 30 -0.44 15.41 -4.66
C SER A 30 -1.37 14.22 -4.46
N GLY A 31 -1.00 13.31 -3.54
CA GLY A 31 -1.72 12.05 -3.37
C GLY A 31 -1.40 11.01 -4.44
N ALA A 32 -0.40 11.28 -5.29
CA ALA A 32 0.00 10.36 -6.35
C ALA A 32 0.52 9.05 -5.78
N LEU A 33 0.03 7.95 -6.33
CA LEU A 33 0.30 6.60 -5.85
C LEU A 33 1.02 5.79 -6.91
N SER A 34 2.05 5.05 -6.50
CA SER A 34 2.63 3.97 -7.29
C SER A 34 2.73 2.73 -6.39
N PHE A 35 2.65 1.56 -6.99
CA PHE A 35 2.62 0.31 -6.24
C PHE A 35 2.92 -0.86 -7.16
N SER A 36 3.31 -1.99 -6.56
CA SER A 36 3.49 -3.21 -7.35
C SER A 36 2.14 -3.79 -7.75
N GLN A 37 2.08 -4.33 -8.96
CA GLN A 37 0.84 -4.85 -9.54
C GLN A 37 0.15 -5.87 -8.64
N ASN A 38 0.90 -6.60 -7.83
CA ASN A 38 0.36 -7.61 -6.94
C ASN A 38 -0.68 -7.05 -5.96
N LYS A 39 -0.60 -5.76 -5.63
CA LYS A 39 -1.59 -5.14 -4.74
C LYS A 39 -3.00 -5.21 -5.34
N THR A 40 -3.13 -4.88 -6.61
CA THR A 40 -4.41 -4.98 -7.31
C THR A 40 -4.75 -6.41 -7.68
N ASP A 41 -3.75 -7.24 -7.99
CA ASP A 41 -3.99 -8.65 -8.29
C ASP A 41 -4.64 -9.37 -7.10
N MET A 42 -4.18 -9.09 -5.88
CA MET A 42 -4.77 -9.67 -4.68
C MET A 42 -6.24 -9.27 -4.45
N LEU A 43 -6.64 -8.14 -5.02
CA LEU A 43 -7.99 -7.59 -4.87
C LEU A 43 -8.88 -7.84 -6.09
N GLY A 44 -8.29 -8.24 -7.22
CA GLY A 44 -9.03 -8.50 -8.45
C GLY A 44 -9.32 -7.27 -9.31
N TYR A 45 -8.65 -6.15 -9.05
CA TYR A 45 -8.82 -4.92 -9.83
C TYR A 45 -7.79 -4.80 -10.94
N ASP A 46 -8.08 -3.93 -11.91
CA ASP A 46 -7.12 -3.56 -12.96
C ASP A 46 -6.09 -2.58 -12.40
N PHE A 47 -4.83 -2.96 -12.45
CA PHE A 47 -3.69 -2.16 -12.01
C PHE A 47 -3.70 -0.74 -12.60
N LYS A 48 -4.10 -0.60 -13.86
CA LYS A 48 -4.05 0.67 -14.58
C LYS A 48 -5.07 1.71 -14.12
N GLU A 49 -6.07 1.29 -13.35
CA GLU A 49 -7.13 2.19 -12.90
C GLU A 49 -6.77 2.95 -11.63
N PHE A 50 -5.68 2.60 -10.96
CA PHE A 50 -5.33 3.16 -9.66
C PHE A 50 -4.12 4.09 -9.77
N ILE A 51 -4.35 5.40 -9.54
CA ILE A 51 -3.31 6.42 -9.62
C ILE A 51 -3.26 7.33 -8.38
N HIS A 52 -4.27 7.30 -7.53
CA HIS A 52 -4.38 8.15 -6.35
C HIS A 52 -4.75 7.30 -5.13
N TYR A 53 -4.19 7.66 -3.96
CA TYR A 53 -4.37 6.83 -2.77
C TYR A 53 -5.82 6.71 -2.33
N THR A 54 -6.66 7.73 -2.59
CA THR A 54 -8.06 7.68 -2.19
C THR A 54 -8.84 6.57 -2.88
N GLN A 55 -8.38 6.13 -4.04
CA GLN A 55 -9.03 5.01 -4.72
C GLN A 55 -8.95 3.72 -3.90
N PHE A 56 -7.86 3.55 -3.15
CA PHE A 56 -7.75 2.43 -2.22
C PHE A 56 -8.45 2.70 -0.89
N THR A 57 -8.28 3.90 -0.32
CA THR A 57 -8.91 4.20 0.97
C THR A 57 -10.43 4.19 0.89
N ASP A 58 -10.99 4.52 -0.27
CA ASP A 58 -12.44 4.45 -0.50
C ASP A 58 -12.97 3.00 -0.46
N LEU A 59 -12.10 2.02 -0.61
CA LEU A 59 -12.47 0.60 -0.57
C LEU A 59 -12.37 0.00 0.84
N ILE A 60 -11.83 0.74 1.79
CA ILE A 60 -11.70 0.27 3.17
C ILE A 60 -13.10 0.10 3.77
N HIS A 61 -13.30 -1.00 4.49
CA HIS A 61 -14.57 -1.27 5.15
C HIS A 61 -14.95 -0.08 6.03
N PRO A 62 -16.22 0.34 6.03
CA PRO A 62 -16.66 1.52 6.79
C PRO A 62 -16.27 1.48 8.27
N ASP A 63 -16.32 0.32 8.90
CA ASP A 63 -15.96 0.17 10.31
C ASP A 63 -14.46 0.36 10.59
N ASP A 64 -13.63 0.20 9.56
CA ASP A 64 -12.17 0.30 9.69
C ASP A 64 -11.63 1.63 9.15
N TYR A 65 -12.46 2.41 8.49
CA TYR A 65 -12.02 3.61 7.78
C TYR A 65 -11.42 4.66 8.72
N GLU A 66 -12.11 5.01 9.81
CA GLU A 66 -11.61 6.04 10.74
C GLU A 66 -10.32 5.62 11.43
N VAL A 67 -10.22 4.37 11.85
CA VAL A 67 -9.00 3.85 12.47
C VAL A 67 -7.84 3.95 11.50
N SER A 68 -8.07 3.63 10.23
CA SER A 68 -7.03 3.70 9.20
C SER A 68 -6.60 5.14 8.93
N MET A 69 -7.55 6.06 8.82
CA MET A 69 -7.23 7.48 8.59
C MET A 69 -6.53 8.09 9.80
N ASN A 70 -6.90 7.71 11.01
CA ASN A 70 -6.23 8.16 12.23
C ASN A 70 -4.79 7.64 12.29
N ALA A 71 -4.56 6.39 11.89
CA ALA A 71 -3.21 5.83 11.85
C ALA A 71 -2.31 6.61 10.87
N MET A 72 -2.84 6.99 9.72
CA MET A 72 -2.13 7.83 8.76
C MET A 72 -1.80 9.19 9.36
N ARG A 73 -2.78 9.88 9.95
CA ARG A 73 -2.57 11.19 10.55
C ARG A 73 -1.56 11.16 11.69
N ASP A 74 -1.64 10.14 12.54
CA ASP A 74 -0.71 9.99 13.67
C ASP A 74 0.73 9.90 13.19
N HIS A 75 0.97 9.18 12.11
CA HIS A 75 2.32 9.10 11.55
C HIS A 75 2.73 10.39 10.86
N TYR A 76 1.86 10.97 10.03
CA TYR A 76 2.19 12.18 9.27
C TYR A 76 2.41 13.39 10.17
N GLU A 77 1.74 13.45 11.32
CA GLU A 77 1.88 14.53 12.29
C GLU A 77 2.96 14.25 13.35
N GLY A 78 3.68 13.14 13.23
CA GLY A 78 4.82 12.83 14.08
C GLY A 78 4.50 12.16 15.40
N ARG A 79 3.25 11.77 15.66
CA ARG A 79 2.87 11.08 16.88
C ARG A 79 3.27 9.61 16.90
N LYS A 80 3.43 9.01 15.73
CA LYS A 80 3.88 7.64 15.56
C LYS A 80 5.03 7.60 14.57
N GLU A 81 6.04 6.79 14.86
CA GLU A 81 7.21 6.66 13.98
C GLU A 81 6.92 5.90 12.69
N VAL A 82 5.87 5.08 12.70
CA VAL A 82 5.46 4.30 11.54
C VAL A 82 3.94 4.37 11.39
N TYR A 83 3.51 4.16 10.16
CA TYR A 83 2.13 3.85 9.84
C TYR A 83 1.99 2.33 9.94
N ASP A 84 1.05 1.85 10.75
CA ASP A 84 0.85 0.42 10.98
C ASP A 84 -0.62 0.21 11.31
N VAL A 85 -1.33 -0.47 10.42
CA VAL A 85 -2.77 -0.67 10.58
C VAL A 85 -3.22 -1.96 9.90
N ILE A 86 -4.23 -2.59 10.48
CA ILE A 86 -4.91 -3.74 9.89
C ILE A 86 -6.32 -3.28 9.54
N TYR A 87 -6.74 -3.53 8.30
CA TYR A 87 -8.07 -3.12 7.84
C TYR A 87 -8.60 -4.11 6.81
N ARG A 88 -9.92 -4.13 6.69
CA ARG A 88 -10.60 -4.88 5.63
C ARG A 88 -10.75 -3.98 4.42
N ILE A 89 -10.52 -4.54 3.25
CA ILE A 89 -10.61 -3.81 1.99
C ILE A 89 -11.45 -4.61 0.99
N LYS A 90 -12.29 -3.91 0.24
CA LYS A 90 -13.24 -4.52 -0.67
C LYS A 90 -12.56 -4.99 -1.95
N THR A 91 -12.82 -6.23 -2.32
CA THR A 91 -12.34 -6.83 -3.58
C THR A 91 -13.29 -6.51 -4.72
N ALA A 92 -12.85 -6.78 -5.95
CA ALA A 92 -13.66 -6.56 -7.14
C ALA A 92 -14.94 -7.40 -7.15
N SER A 93 -14.96 -8.53 -6.45
CA SER A 93 -16.16 -9.38 -6.33
C SER A 93 -17.16 -8.88 -5.30
N GLY A 94 -16.78 -7.87 -4.49
CA GLY A 94 -17.62 -7.34 -3.43
C GLY A 94 -17.35 -7.88 -2.05
N ASP A 95 -16.52 -8.91 -1.93
CA ASP A 95 -16.09 -9.46 -0.66
C ASP A 95 -15.00 -8.58 -0.05
N TYR A 96 -14.65 -8.84 1.22
CA TYR A 96 -13.57 -8.16 1.90
C TYR A 96 -12.43 -9.12 2.18
N VAL A 97 -11.21 -8.63 2.03
CA VAL A 97 -10.01 -9.31 2.52
C VAL A 97 -9.35 -8.41 3.56
N THR A 98 -8.51 -8.98 4.41
CA THR A 98 -7.81 -8.23 5.45
C THR A 98 -6.39 -7.96 5.00
N PHE A 99 -6.00 -6.68 5.08
CA PHE A 99 -4.64 -6.22 4.80
C PHE A 99 -3.98 -5.75 6.09
N HIS A 100 -2.71 -6.10 6.26
CA HIS A 100 -1.84 -5.49 7.25
C HIS A 100 -0.89 -4.57 6.50
N ASP A 101 -0.98 -3.28 6.78
CA ASP A 101 -0.31 -2.24 6.01
C ASP A 101 0.67 -1.50 6.91
N LYS A 102 1.93 -1.41 6.49
CA LYS A 102 3.00 -0.74 7.24
C LYS A 102 3.83 0.12 6.31
N GLY A 103 4.18 1.30 6.79
CA GLY A 103 5.02 2.20 6.02
C GLY A 103 5.54 3.35 6.86
N ARG A 104 6.31 4.20 6.22
CA ARG A 104 6.85 5.38 6.89
C ARG A 104 7.23 6.45 5.87
N ILE A 105 7.34 7.68 6.34
CA ILE A 105 7.91 8.76 5.54
C ILE A 105 9.37 8.41 5.29
N VAL A 106 9.75 8.31 4.02
CA VAL A 106 11.11 7.95 3.62
C VAL A 106 11.89 9.14 3.09
N GLU A 107 11.17 10.20 2.69
CA GLU A 107 11.81 11.39 2.14
C GLU A 107 10.91 12.59 2.41
N ARG A 108 11.55 13.73 2.77
CA ARG A 108 10.86 15.01 2.88
C ARG A 108 11.36 15.93 1.79
N THR A 109 10.42 16.63 1.15
CA THR A 109 10.72 17.58 0.09
C THR A 109 10.31 18.99 0.54
N GLU A 110 10.66 20.00 -0.25
CA GLU A 110 10.24 21.38 0.03
C GLU A 110 8.72 21.55 0.03
N GLN A 111 8.02 20.71 -0.72
CA GLN A 111 6.57 20.82 -0.93
C GLN A 111 5.77 19.82 -0.10
N GLY A 112 6.41 18.77 0.43
CA GLY A 112 5.69 17.72 1.14
C GLY A 112 6.59 16.56 1.55
N PHE A 113 6.10 15.35 1.29
CA PHE A 113 6.85 14.16 1.71
C PHE A 113 6.45 12.94 0.87
N ILE A 114 7.29 11.91 0.94
CA ILE A 114 7.06 10.63 0.29
C ILE A 114 6.96 9.55 1.37
N VAL A 115 5.92 8.74 1.29
CA VAL A 115 5.71 7.59 2.18
C VAL A 115 5.89 6.32 1.36
N ALA A 116 6.56 5.35 1.91
CA ALA A 116 6.70 4.04 1.27
C ALA A 116 6.36 2.94 2.28
N GLY A 117 5.79 1.86 1.80
CA GLY A 117 5.39 0.78 2.67
C GLY A 117 5.15 -0.52 1.94
N ILE A 118 4.72 -1.49 2.72
CA ILE A 118 4.39 -2.83 2.26
C ILE A 118 3.05 -3.21 2.87
N VAL A 119 2.18 -3.76 2.05
CA VAL A 119 0.92 -4.34 2.49
C VAL A 119 0.98 -5.85 2.35
N GLN A 120 0.47 -6.55 3.35
CA GLN A 120 0.39 -8.01 3.37
C GLN A 120 -1.05 -8.44 3.49
N LYS A 121 -1.45 -9.41 2.67
CA LYS A 121 -2.76 -10.04 2.83
C LYS A 121 -2.68 -10.99 4.03
N VAL A 122 -3.58 -10.77 4.99
CA VAL A 122 -3.65 -11.60 6.19
C VAL A 122 -4.54 -12.80 5.90
N VAL A 123 -4.00 -13.98 6.15
CA VAL A 123 -4.77 -15.22 6.02
C VAL A 123 -5.46 -15.48 7.35
N GLU A 124 -6.78 -15.50 7.32
CA GLU A 124 -7.58 -15.82 8.51
C GLU A 124 -7.92 -17.30 8.51
N ASN A 125 -7.68 -17.94 9.64
CA ASN A 125 -8.04 -19.35 9.84
C ASN A 125 -9.40 -19.44 10.53
#